data_d09904bc847cd52a59a9d49c8e9aa60c
#
_entry.id   d09904bc847cd52a59a9d49c8e9aa60c
#
_cell.length_a   1.000
_cell.length_b   1.000
_cell.length_c   1.000
_cell.angle_alpha   90.00
_cell.angle_beta   90.00
_cell.angle_gamma   90.00
#
_symmetry.space_group_name_H-M   'P 1'
#
loop_
_entity.id
_entity.type
_entity.pdbx_description
1 polymer ?
#
loop_
_entity_poly.entity_id
_entity_poly.type
_entity_poly.pdbx_seq_one_letter_code
_entity_poly.pdbx_strand_id
1 'polypeptide(L)'
;MLQISNLCKTFNVGTINEVMSLRNVTLSIEEGSFVCVLGTNGSGKSTLLNAVAGTFLTDSGSIILKGKDITKWPEFKRASQIGRVFQNPFSGTAPGMSIAENLSLAAKRGKKRGLGWGLPTSVIDELKSRVRVLNMGLEERLETPIGKLSGGQRQALTLLMSSWIKPDLLLLDEHTAALDPKTAAKVIEVTERIVNEGNLTTLMVTHSMQQAVNLGDRIIMMHQGQIKYDFRGEEKKRLKVPDLLSLFDELRRKDQIDPAVAELLKLEYV
;
A
#
# COMPACT_ATOMS: atom_id res chain seq x y z
N MET A 1 5.17 12.67 -9.58
CA MET A 1 4.05 11.82 -9.96
C MET A 1 2.90 11.91 -8.95
N LEU A 2 3.09 11.50 -7.69
CA LEU A 2 2.19 11.80 -6.56
C LEU A 2 2.76 12.94 -5.73
N GLN A 3 1.94 13.94 -5.39
CA GLN A 3 2.29 15.04 -4.48
C GLN A 3 1.22 15.15 -3.40
N ILE A 4 1.65 15.13 -2.16
CA ILE A 4 0.83 15.30 -0.96
C ILE A 4 1.37 16.53 -0.25
N SER A 5 0.51 17.48 0.08
CA SER A 5 0.90 18.73 0.74
C SER A 5 0.05 18.98 1.98
N ASN A 6 0.73 19.07 3.14
CA ASN A 6 0.15 19.45 4.45
C ASN A 6 -1.12 18.65 4.81
N LEU A 7 -1.10 17.33 4.54
CA LEU A 7 -2.26 16.47 4.73
C LEU A 7 -2.53 16.22 6.22
N CYS A 8 -3.74 16.52 6.65
CA CYS A 8 -4.20 16.29 8.02
C CYS A 8 -5.45 15.41 8.04
N LYS A 9 -5.55 14.55 9.07
CA LYS A 9 -6.74 13.75 9.34
C LYS A 9 -6.89 13.47 10.82
N THR A 10 -8.04 13.84 11.36
CA THR A 10 -8.48 13.55 12.72
C THR A 10 -9.73 12.69 12.65
N PHE A 11 -9.78 11.64 13.44
CA PHE A 11 -10.97 10.79 13.62
C PHE A 11 -11.63 11.09 14.96
N ASN A 12 -12.94 10.86 15.03
CA ASN A 12 -13.76 11.00 16.24
C ASN A 12 -13.66 12.39 16.91
N VAL A 13 -13.61 13.44 16.09
CA VAL A 13 -13.47 14.85 16.56
C VAL A 13 -14.51 15.16 17.63
N GLY A 14 -14.05 15.80 18.73
CA GLY A 14 -14.89 16.21 19.85
C GLY A 14 -15.32 15.06 20.79
N THR A 15 -14.75 13.87 20.65
CA THR A 15 -15.00 12.74 21.55
C THR A 15 -13.76 12.38 22.35
N ILE A 16 -13.93 11.55 23.41
CA ILE A 16 -12.81 11.02 24.21
C ILE A 16 -11.85 10.13 23.38
N ASN A 17 -12.29 9.67 22.22
CA ASN A 17 -11.52 8.83 21.30
C ASN A 17 -11.00 9.65 20.11
N GLU A 18 -10.86 10.95 20.24
CA GLU A 18 -10.29 11.80 19.20
C GLU A 18 -8.82 11.42 18.93
N VAL A 19 -8.51 11.13 17.67
CA VAL A 19 -7.15 10.77 17.25
C VAL A 19 -6.76 11.55 16.00
N MET A 20 -5.76 12.41 16.12
CA MET A 20 -5.13 13.08 14.98
C MET A 20 -4.14 12.11 14.32
N SER A 21 -4.60 11.37 13.32
CA SER A 21 -3.87 10.29 12.66
C SER A 21 -2.88 10.75 11.61
N LEU A 22 -3.10 11.92 10.98
CA LEU A 22 -2.13 12.57 10.08
C LEU A 22 -1.96 14.03 10.51
N ARG A 23 -0.69 14.47 10.56
CA ARG A 23 -0.30 15.79 11.06
C ARG A 23 0.64 16.45 10.05
N ASN A 24 0.09 17.29 9.17
CA ASN A 24 0.85 18.04 8.16
C ASN A 24 1.78 17.14 7.31
N VAL A 25 1.30 15.98 6.87
CA VAL A 25 2.09 15.08 6.05
C VAL A 25 2.32 15.69 4.67
N THR A 26 3.59 15.88 4.32
CA THR A 26 4.02 16.34 2.99
C THR A 26 4.94 15.29 2.39
N LEU A 27 4.62 14.83 1.17
CA LEU A 27 5.32 13.75 0.50
C LEU A 27 5.21 13.91 -1.02
N SER A 28 6.32 13.78 -1.72
CA SER A 28 6.35 13.65 -3.18
C SER A 28 6.91 12.29 -3.58
N ILE A 29 6.27 11.61 -4.54
CA ILE A 29 6.75 10.33 -5.10
C ILE A 29 6.96 10.53 -6.60
N GLU A 30 8.12 10.13 -7.09
CA GLU A 30 8.47 10.18 -8.50
C GLU A 30 7.84 9.00 -9.27
N GLU A 31 7.73 9.13 -10.58
CA GLU A 31 7.22 8.05 -11.43
C GLU A 31 8.20 6.87 -11.44
N GLY A 32 7.68 5.65 -11.34
CA GLY A 32 8.49 4.43 -11.29
C GLY A 32 9.14 4.13 -9.93
N SER A 33 9.05 5.04 -8.94
CA SER A 33 9.66 4.79 -7.62
C SER A 33 8.88 3.75 -6.82
N PHE A 34 9.61 2.90 -6.10
CA PHE A 34 9.06 1.98 -5.10
C PHE A 34 9.36 2.50 -3.69
N VAL A 35 8.36 3.08 -3.05
CA VAL A 35 8.47 3.68 -1.71
C VAL A 35 7.91 2.75 -0.64
N CYS A 36 8.74 2.41 0.35
CA CYS A 36 8.32 1.65 1.53
C CYS A 36 8.04 2.59 2.71
N VAL A 37 6.90 2.41 3.35
CA VAL A 37 6.49 3.16 4.55
C VAL A 37 6.56 2.26 5.76
N LEU A 38 7.44 2.58 6.68
CA LEU A 38 7.60 1.94 7.98
C LEU A 38 7.02 2.82 9.10
N GLY A 39 6.74 2.22 10.24
CA GLY A 39 6.29 2.93 11.43
C GLY A 39 5.64 1.99 12.43
N THR A 40 5.53 2.42 13.68
CA THR A 40 4.82 1.67 14.74
C THR A 40 3.32 1.58 14.48
N ASN A 41 2.62 0.72 15.22
CA ASN A 41 1.16 0.71 15.19
C ASN A 41 0.63 2.07 15.62
N GLY A 42 -0.42 2.56 14.94
CA GLY A 42 -0.97 3.89 15.20
C GLY A 42 -0.16 5.07 14.63
N SER A 43 0.97 4.85 13.95
CA SER A 43 1.78 5.93 13.38
C SER A 43 1.16 6.66 12.18
N GLY A 44 0.01 6.21 11.66
CA GLY A 44 -0.71 6.84 10.55
C GLY A 44 -0.46 6.22 9.17
N LYS A 45 0.30 5.12 9.04
CA LYS A 45 0.63 4.48 7.75
C LYS A 45 -0.59 4.11 6.92
N SER A 46 -1.48 3.28 7.50
CA SER A 46 -2.71 2.86 6.82
C SER A 46 -3.67 4.03 6.60
N THR A 47 -3.63 5.04 7.49
CA THR A 47 -4.40 6.28 7.31
C THR A 47 -3.89 7.05 6.10
N LEU A 48 -2.58 7.17 5.91
CA LEU A 48 -1.98 7.81 4.72
C LEU A 48 -2.38 7.06 3.45
N LEU A 49 -2.27 5.73 3.45
CA LEU A 49 -2.62 4.89 2.30
C LEU A 49 -4.12 5.03 1.95
N ASN A 50 -4.99 5.00 2.96
CA ASN A 50 -6.44 5.17 2.83
C ASN A 50 -6.82 6.58 2.34
N ALA A 51 -6.12 7.62 2.82
CA ALA A 51 -6.30 8.99 2.35
C ALA A 51 -5.97 9.11 0.85
N VAL A 52 -4.87 8.49 0.40
CA VAL A 52 -4.48 8.46 -1.02
C VAL A 52 -5.47 7.64 -1.84
N ALA A 53 -5.97 6.51 -1.33
CA ALA A 53 -6.99 5.69 -1.98
C ALA A 53 -8.35 6.39 -2.08
N GLY A 54 -8.65 7.35 -1.18
CA GLY A 54 -9.93 8.06 -1.14
C GLY A 54 -11.01 7.34 -0.35
N THR A 55 -10.63 6.43 0.54
CA THR A 55 -11.57 5.71 1.43
C THR A 55 -12.31 6.68 2.37
N PHE A 56 -11.70 7.81 2.67
CA PHE A 56 -12.30 8.95 3.36
C PHE A 56 -11.70 10.26 2.83
N LEU A 57 -12.35 11.37 3.12
CA LEU A 57 -11.83 12.71 2.83
C LEU A 57 -10.92 13.19 3.97
N THR A 58 -9.85 13.87 3.60
CA THR A 58 -8.93 14.52 4.54
C THR A 58 -9.50 15.84 5.06
N ASP A 59 -9.08 16.26 6.25
CA ASP A 59 -9.59 17.47 6.87
C ASP A 59 -8.95 18.72 6.26
N SER A 60 -7.67 18.63 5.88
CA SER A 60 -6.94 19.67 5.17
C SER A 60 -5.82 19.09 4.31
N GLY A 61 -5.18 19.94 3.51
CA GLY A 61 -4.12 19.58 2.59
C GLY A 61 -4.63 19.20 1.20
N SER A 62 -3.72 18.73 0.35
CA SER A 62 -4.03 18.35 -1.04
C SER A 62 -3.30 17.09 -1.46
N ILE A 63 -3.91 16.37 -2.43
CA ILE A 63 -3.36 15.16 -3.06
C ILE A 63 -3.44 15.35 -4.57
N ILE A 64 -2.30 15.42 -5.22
CA ILE A 64 -2.17 15.58 -6.68
C ILE A 64 -1.56 14.31 -7.26
N LEU A 65 -2.23 13.67 -8.21
CA LEU A 65 -1.76 12.49 -8.93
C LEU A 65 -1.64 12.81 -10.42
N LYS A 66 -0.43 12.69 -10.99
CA LYS A 66 -0.13 13.07 -12.39
C LYS A 66 -0.69 14.43 -12.78
N GLY A 67 -0.48 15.43 -11.91
CA GLY A 67 -0.92 16.81 -12.14
C GLY A 67 -2.43 17.06 -11.94
N LYS A 68 -3.20 16.03 -11.58
CA LYS A 68 -4.64 16.16 -11.29
C LYS A 68 -4.86 16.24 -9.79
N ASP A 69 -5.59 17.22 -9.33
CA ASP A 69 -6.06 17.28 -7.95
C ASP A 69 -7.16 16.24 -7.72
N ILE A 70 -6.82 15.22 -6.92
CA ILE A 70 -7.74 14.14 -6.56
C ILE A 70 -8.24 14.26 -5.11
N THR A 71 -7.91 15.33 -4.40
CA THR A 71 -8.17 15.51 -2.96
C THR A 71 -9.63 15.21 -2.59
N LYS A 72 -10.56 15.71 -3.40
CA LYS A 72 -12.01 15.53 -3.17
C LYS A 72 -12.63 14.40 -4.01
N TRP A 73 -11.82 13.61 -4.73
CA TRP A 73 -12.38 12.52 -5.51
C TRP A 73 -12.77 11.35 -4.60
N PRO A 74 -13.96 10.77 -4.79
CA PRO A 74 -14.36 9.55 -4.08
C PRO A 74 -13.53 8.35 -4.55
N GLU A 75 -13.46 7.32 -3.72
CA GLU A 75 -12.65 6.11 -3.95
C GLU A 75 -12.90 5.47 -5.33
N PHE A 76 -14.17 5.33 -5.74
CA PHE A 76 -14.50 4.70 -7.03
C PHE A 76 -13.92 5.45 -8.23
N LYS A 77 -13.78 6.78 -8.14
CA LYS A 77 -13.17 7.60 -9.20
C LYS A 77 -11.65 7.42 -9.20
N ARG A 78 -11.02 7.38 -8.03
CA ARG A 78 -9.58 7.11 -7.88
C ARG A 78 -9.21 5.70 -8.30
N ALA A 79 -10.09 4.71 -8.08
CA ALA A 79 -9.88 3.32 -8.47
C ALA A 79 -9.61 3.12 -9.97
N SER A 80 -9.94 4.07 -10.83
CA SER A 80 -9.54 4.01 -12.25
C SER A 80 -8.04 4.23 -12.47
N GLN A 81 -7.37 4.94 -11.56
CA GLN A 81 -5.96 5.34 -11.66
C GLN A 81 -5.09 4.66 -10.58
N ILE A 82 -5.68 4.25 -9.47
CA ILE A 82 -4.98 3.66 -8.33
C ILE A 82 -5.33 2.18 -8.22
N GLY A 83 -4.30 1.33 -8.29
CA GLY A 83 -4.40 -0.08 -7.92
C GLY A 83 -4.21 -0.24 -6.42
N ARG A 84 -4.94 -1.15 -5.78
CA ARG A 84 -4.80 -1.40 -4.34
C ARG A 84 -4.80 -2.88 -4.03
N VAL A 85 -3.87 -3.29 -3.17
CA VAL A 85 -3.81 -4.62 -2.55
C VAL A 85 -3.97 -4.43 -1.04
N PHE A 86 -4.93 -5.14 -0.45
CA PHE A 86 -5.28 -5.02 0.96
C PHE A 86 -4.48 -6.01 1.82
N GLN A 87 -4.38 -5.71 3.10
CA GLN A 87 -3.80 -6.59 4.10
C GLN A 87 -4.57 -7.93 4.20
N ASN A 88 -5.89 -7.86 4.20
CA ASN A 88 -6.73 -9.05 4.18
C ASN A 88 -6.87 -9.58 2.75
N PRO A 89 -6.39 -10.79 2.44
CA PRO A 89 -6.46 -11.36 1.09
C PRO A 89 -7.90 -11.62 0.59
N PHE A 90 -8.90 -11.56 1.46
CA PHE A 90 -10.31 -11.64 1.06
C PHE A 90 -10.86 -10.31 0.53
N SER A 91 -10.24 -9.19 0.89
CA SER A 91 -10.63 -7.88 0.40
C SER A 91 -10.22 -7.71 -1.06
N GLY A 92 -11.04 -7.00 -1.83
CA GLY A 92 -10.76 -6.75 -3.25
C GLY A 92 -11.09 -7.91 -4.19
N THR A 93 -11.68 -9.02 -3.70
CA THR A 93 -12.13 -10.16 -4.51
C THR A 93 -13.60 -10.48 -4.28
N ALA A 94 -14.23 -11.16 -5.25
CA ALA A 94 -15.56 -11.74 -5.12
C ALA A 94 -15.41 -13.25 -4.83
N PRO A 95 -15.47 -13.73 -3.58
CA PRO A 95 -15.06 -15.09 -3.20
C PRO A 95 -15.89 -16.20 -3.85
N GLY A 96 -17.17 -15.93 -4.15
CA GLY A 96 -18.07 -16.86 -4.83
C GLY A 96 -17.86 -16.96 -6.34
N MET A 97 -17.14 -16.02 -6.93
CA MET A 97 -16.84 -15.98 -8.36
C MET A 97 -15.54 -16.72 -8.66
N SER A 98 -15.42 -17.25 -9.87
CA SER A 98 -14.22 -17.93 -10.36
C SER A 98 -13.03 -16.96 -10.51
N ILE A 99 -11.82 -17.53 -10.69
CA ILE A 99 -10.62 -16.74 -11.00
C ILE A 99 -10.85 -15.94 -12.28
N ALA A 100 -11.37 -16.58 -13.34
CA ALA A 100 -11.63 -15.94 -14.62
C ALA A 100 -12.61 -14.75 -14.49
N GLU A 101 -13.68 -14.90 -13.75
CA GLU A 101 -14.67 -13.84 -13.52
C GLU A 101 -14.07 -12.65 -12.76
N ASN A 102 -13.30 -12.91 -11.69
CA ASN A 102 -12.62 -11.87 -10.94
C ASN A 102 -11.59 -11.10 -11.81
N LEU A 103 -10.82 -11.81 -12.62
CA LEU A 103 -9.87 -11.20 -13.57
C LEU A 103 -10.59 -10.39 -14.64
N SER A 104 -11.72 -10.88 -15.15
CA SER A 104 -12.55 -10.12 -16.11
C SER A 104 -13.08 -8.82 -15.52
N LEU A 105 -13.46 -8.81 -14.24
CA LEU A 105 -13.83 -7.58 -13.53
C LEU A 105 -12.66 -6.61 -13.43
N ALA A 106 -11.46 -7.10 -13.10
CA ALA A 106 -10.24 -6.30 -13.02
C ALA A 106 -9.87 -5.70 -14.39
N ALA A 107 -10.00 -6.48 -15.47
CA ALA A 107 -9.75 -6.05 -16.85
C ALA A 107 -10.70 -4.94 -17.34
N LYS A 108 -11.85 -4.77 -16.68
CA LYS A 108 -12.84 -3.74 -16.99
C LYS A 108 -12.77 -2.53 -16.04
N ARG A 109 -11.76 -2.48 -15.16
CA ARG A 109 -11.58 -1.36 -14.22
C ARG A 109 -11.49 -0.02 -14.98
N GLY A 110 -12.26 0.98 -14.55
CA GLY A 110 -12.27 2.31 -15.16
C GLY A 110 -12.91 2.41 -16.55
N LYS A 111 -13.39 1.29 -17.11
CA LYS A 111 -14.07 1.27 -18.42
C LYS A 111 -15.59 1.30 -18.24
N LYS A 112 -16.29 1.88 -19.26
CA LYS A 112 -17.75 1.77 -19.34
C LYS A 112 -18.13 0.30 -19.52
N ARG A 113 -19.15 -0.16 -18.79
CA ARG A 113 -19.68 -1.52 -18.89
C ARG A 113 -20.84 -1.55 -19.85
N GLY A 114 -20.81 -2.49 -20.82
CA GLY A 114 -21.94 -2.79 -21.70
C GLY A 114 -22.66 -4.07 -21.28
N LEU A 115 -23.71 -4.47 -22.01
CA LEU A 115 -24.49 -5.69 -21.79
C LEU A 115 -23.89 -6.94 -22.47
N GLY A 116 -22.62 -6.91 -22.87
CA GLY A 116 -21.94 -8.05 -23.50
C GLY A 116 -21.55 -9.15 -22.51
N TRP A 117 -21.28 -10.35 -23.04
CA TRP A 117 -20.80 -11.51 -22.27
C TRP A 117 -19.51 -11.16 -21.53
N GLY A 118 -19.46 -11.51 -20.24
CA GLY A 118 -18.35 -11.16 -19.35
C GLY A 118 -17.05 -11.89 -19.70
N LEU A 119 -17.13 -13.12 -20.22
CA LEU A 119 -16.03 -14.03 -20.49
C LEU A 119 -16.20 -14.70 -21.88
N PRO A 120 -15.90 -14.01 -22.98
CA PRO A 120 -15.82 -14.66 -24.27
C PRO A 120 -14.61 -15.62 -24.31
N THR A 121 -14.72 -16.73 -25.05
CA THR A 121 -13.69 -17.77 -25.13
C THR A 121 -12.32 -17.21 -25.54
N SER A 122 -12.29 -16.18 -26.39
CA SER A 122 -11.05 -15.50 -26.83
C SER A 122 -10.28 -14.82 -25.70
N VAL A 123 -10.90 -14.54 -24.56
CA VAL A 123 -10.26 -13.91 -23.40
C VAL A 123 -9.59 -14.93 -22.47
N ILE A 124 -10.04 -16.20 -22.51
CA ILE A 124 -9.54 -17.25 -21.60
C ILE A 124 -8.02 -17.48 -21.79
N ASP A 125 -7.54 -17.50 -23.01
CA ASP A 125 -6.11 -17.72 -23.29
C ASP A 125 -5.25 -16.54 -22.81
N GLU A 126 -5.74 -15.31 -22.95
CA GLU A 126 -5.08 -14.14 -22.37
C GLU A 126 -5.05 -14.23 -20.84
N LEU A 127 -6.16 -14.63 -20.20
CA LEU A 127 -6.21 -14.82 -18.75
C LEU A 127 -5.20 -15.87 -18.29
N LYS A 128 -5.15 -17.03 -18.96
CA LYS A 128 -4.18 -18.10 -18.67
C LYS A 128 -2.74 -17.60 -18.77
N SER A 129 -2.41 -16.92 -19.86
CA SER A 129 -1.07 -16.38 -20.09
C SER A 129 -0.62 -15.44 -18.96
N ARG A 130 -1.49 -14.52 -18.54
CA ARG A 130 -1.16 -13.56 -17.47
C ARG A 130 -1.11 -14.23 -16.09
N VAL A 131 -2.00 -15.19 -15.80
CA VAL A 131 -2.00 -15.91 -14.52
C VAL A 131 -0.75 -16.77 -14.36
N ARG A 132 -0.20 -17.31 -15.46
CA ARG A 132 1.03 -18.12 -15.48
C ARG A 132 2.23 -17.36 -14.87
N VAL A 133 2.26 -16.03 -14.97
CA VAL A 133 3.30 -15.19 -14.35
C VAL A 133 3.39 -15.36 -12.83
N LEU A 134 2.29 -15.75 -12.17
CA LEU A 134 2.27 -15.99 -10.72
C LEU A 134 3.04 -17.26 -10.32
N ASN A 135 3.25 -18.21 -11.27
CA ASN A 135 3.94 -19.48 -11.04
C ASN A 135 3.37 -20.25 -9.83
N MET A 136 2.03 -20.36 -9.77
CA MET A 136 1.27 -21.00 -8.67
C MET A 136 0.29 -22.06 -9.15
N GLY A 137 0.34 -22.47 -10.42
CA GLY A 137 -0.55 -23.46 -11.03
C GLY A 137 -2.02 -23.02 -11.11
N LEU A 138 -2.26 -21.71 -11.14
CA LEU A 138 -3.62 -21.14 -11.17
C LEU A 138 -4.17 -21.04 -12.61
N GLU A 139 -3.31 -21.06 -13.61
CA GLU A 139 -3.68 -20.99 -15.03
C GLU A 139 -4.56 -22.16 -15.51
N GLU A 140 -4.43 -23.32 -14.86
CA GLU A 140 -5.27 -24.50 -15.15
C GLU A 140 -6.54 -24.55 -14.28
N ARG A 141 -6.72 -23.58 -13.40
CA ARG A 141 -7.80 -23.55 -12.40
C ARG A 141 -8.70 -22.32 -12.52
N LEU A 142 -8.80 -21.74 -13.70
CA LEU A 142 -9.53 -20.49 -13.93
C LEU A 142 -11.01 -20.54 -13.52
N GLU A 143 -11.64 -21.72 -13.58
CA GLU A 143 -13.04 -21.94 -13.14
C GLU A 143 -13.18 -22.14 -11.63
N THR A 144 -12.06 -22.23 -10.89
CA THR A 144 -12.11 -22.42 -9.42
C THR A 144 -12.58 -21.11 -8.76
N PRO A 145 -13.58 -21.18 -7.86
CA PRO A 145 -13.96 -20.02 -7.04
C PRO A 145 -12.78 -19.51 -6.22
N ILE A 146 -12.55 -18.17 -6.22
CA ILE A 146 -11.43 -17.56 -5.49
C ILE A 146 -11.47 -17.89 -4.00
N GLY A 147 -12.67 -18.08 -3.42
CA GLY A 147 -12.86 -18.49 -2.04
C GLY A 147 -12.16 -19.80 -1.65
N LYS A 148 -11.87 -20.69 -2.62
CA LYS A 148 -11.18 -21.96 -2.39
C LYS A 148 -9.66 -21.89 -2.50
N LEU A 149 -9.09 -20.73 -2.81
CA LEU A 149 -7.64 -20.54 -2.91
C LEU A 149 -7.01 -20.35 -1.52
N SER A 150 -5.72 -20.72 -1.41
CA SER A 150 -4.93 -20.38 -0.23
C SER A 150 -4.77 -18.85 -0.10
N GLY A 151 -4.44 -18.35 1.09
CA GLY A 151 -4.21 -16.93 1.34
C GLY A 151 -3.18 -16.33 0.36
N GLY A 152 -2.05 -17.01 0.17
CA GLY A 152 -0.99 -16.56 -0.73
C GLY A 152 -1.38 -16.57 -2.21
N GLN A 153 -2.07 -17.62 -2.66
CA GLN A 153 -2.60 -17.67 -4.03
C GLN A 153 -3.57 -16.53 -4.30
N ARG A 154 -4.45 -16.24 -3.33
CA ARG A 154 -5.41 -15.14 -3.42
C ARG A 154 -4.70 -13.80 -3.42
N GLN A 155 -3.69 -13.62 -2.55
CA GLN A 155 -2.92 -12.39 -2.48
C GLN A 155 -2.17 -12.11 -3.79
N ALA A 156 -1.49 -13.12 -4.35
CA ALA A 156 -0.82 -13.00 -5.64
C ALA A 156 -1.81 -12.66 -6.77
N LEU A 157 -3.02 -13.27 -6.75
CA LEU A 157 -4.05 -12.97 -7.72
C LEU A 157 -4.60 -11.54 -7.55
N THR A 158 -4.80 -11.07 -6.32
CA THR A 158 -5.24 -9.69 -6.03
C THR A 158 -4.19 -8.68 -6.53
N LEU A 159 -2.91 -8.98 -6.38
CA LEU A 159 -1.82 -8.16 -6.91
C LEU A 159 -1.88 -8.10 -8.45
N LEU A 160 -2.05 -9.25 -9.12
CA LEU A 160 -2.23 -9.31 -10.57
C LEU A 160 -3.46 -8.52 -11.01
N MET A 161 -4.59 -8.65 -10.31
CA MET A 161 -5.82 -7.89 -10.58
C MET A 161 -5.63 -6.38 -10.44
N SER A 162 -4.91 -5.94 -9.40
CA SER A 162 -4.68 -4.51 -9.15
C SER A 162 -3.74 -3.87 -10.19
N SER A 163 -2.86 -4.67 -10.79
CA SER A 163 -1.93 -4.27 -11.85
C SER A 163 -2.40 -4.62 -13.26
N TRP A 164 -3.53 -5.32 -13.43
CA TRP A 164 -4.05 -5.80 -14.73
C TRP A 164 -4.14 -4.70 -15.79
N ILE A 165 -4.73 -3.58 -15.39
CA ILE A 165 -4.62 -2.32 -16.13
C ILE A 165 -3.57 -1.52 -15.37
N LYS A 166 -2.47 -1.16 -16.03
CA LYS A 166 -1.36 -0.41 -15.43
C LYS A 166 -1.92 0.79 -14.65
N PRO A 167 -1.84 0.78 -13.30
CA PRO A 167 -2.28 1.91 -12.51
C PRO A 167 -1.24 3.03 -12.59
N ASP A 168 -1.68 4.27 -12.35
CA ASP A 168 -0.75 5.38 -12.14
C ASP A 168 -0.01 5.21 -10.81
N LEU A 169 -0.68 4.66 -9.78
CA LEU A 169 -0.11 4.37 -8.47
C LEU A 169 -0.61 3.02 -7.96
N LEU A 170 0.29 2.17 -7.48
CA LEU A 170 -0.03 0.91 -6.81
C LEU A 170 0.14 1.09 -5.29
N LEU A 171 -0.91 0.80 -4.53
CA LEU A 171 -0.92 0.83 -3.07
C LEU A 171 -0.89 -0.60 -2.53
N LEU A 172 0.11 -0.93 -1.70
CA LEU A 172 0.28 -2.22 -1.05
C LEU A 172 0.19 -2.04 0.47
N ASP A 173 -0.87 -2.57 1.09
CA ASP A 173 -1.13 -2.43 2.53
C ASP A 173 -0.80 -3.73 3.25
N GLU A 174 0.41 -3.85 3.78
CA GLU A 174 0.89 -5.02 4.56
C GLU A 174 0.50 -6.38 3.94
N HIS A 175 0.55 -6.45 2.63
CA HIS A 175 -0.06 -7.50 1.82
C HIS A 175 0.51 -8.91 2.02
N THR A 176 1.53 -9.07 2.88
CA THR A 176 2.11 -10.37 3.24
C THR A 176 2.00 -10.69 4.73
N ALA A 177 1.45 -9.79 5.54
CA ALA A 177 1.44 -9.94 7.01
C ALA A 177 0.63 -11.15 7.52
N ALA A 178 -0.41 -11.53 6.78
CA ALA A 178 -1.30 -12.65 7.14
C ALA A 178 -0.85 -14.02 6.57
N LEU A 179 0.35 -14.10 5.97
CA LEU A 179 0.85 -15.28 5.29
C LEU A 179 1.99 -15.95 6.09
N ASP A 180 2.13 -17.27 5.96
CA ASP A 180 3.31 -17.96 6.44
C ASP A 180 4.59 -17.50 5.72
N PRO A 181 5.78 -17.63 6.34
CA PRO A 181 7.01 -17.05 5.80
C PRO A 181 7.36 -17.51 4.38
N LYS A 182 7.13 -18.79 4.05
CA LYS A 182 7.44 -19.34 2.72
C LYS A 182 6.51 -18.77 1.65
N THR A 183 5.23 -18.68 1.96
CA THR A 183 4.23 -18.09 1.08
C THR A 183 4.44 -16.59 0.93
N ALA A 184 4.75 -15.89 2.02
CA ALA A 184 5.08 -14.46 1.99
C ALA A 184 6.27 -14.16 1.07
N ALA A 185 7.36 -14.94 1.15
CA ALA A 185 8.52 -14.80 0.28
C ALA A 185 8.13 -14.93 -1.21
N LYS A 186 7.28 -15.91 -1.55
CA LYS A 186 6.80 -16.09 -2.93
C LYS A 186 5.93 -14.93 -3.41
N VAL A 187 5.05 -14.39 -2.56
CA VAL A 187 4.23 -13.22 -2.90
C VAL A 187 5.11 -11.99 -3.09
N ILE A 188 6.16 -11.81 -2.30
CA ILE A 188 7.14 -10.74 -2.48
C ILE A 188 7.87 -10.86 -3.81
N GLU A 189 8.35 -12.05 -4.19
CA GLU A 189 8.98 -12.28 -5.49
C GLU A 189 8.04 -11.89 -6.66
N VAL A 190 6.77 -12.27 -6.56
CA VAL A 190 5.75 -11.88 -7.55
C VAL A 190 5.53 -10.37 -7.55
N THR A 191 5.54 -9.73 -6.36
CA THR A 191 5.40 -8.27 -6.23
C THR A 191 6.54 -7.55 -6.94
N GLU A 192 7.79 -7.94 -6.67
CA GLU A 192 8.97 -7.36 -7.31
C GLU A 192 8.90 -7.49 -8.84
N ARG A 193 8.56 -8.68 -9.32
CA ARG A 193 8.43 -8.94 -10.76
C ARG A 193 7.40 -8.02 -11.40
N ILE A 194 6.17 -7.99 -10.88
CA ILE A 194 5.08 -7.17 -11.43
C ILE A 194 5.42 -5.68 -11.38
N VAL A 195 6.00 -5.20 -10.29
CA VAL A 195 6.37 -3.79 -10.15
C VAL A 195 7.48 -3.42 -11.13
N ASN A 196 8.55 -4.23 -11.22
CA ASN A 196 9.70 -3.94 -12.07
C ASN A 196 9.37 -4.06 -13.56
N GLU A 197 8.72 -5.14 -13.99
CA GLU A 197 8.31 -5.33 -15.40
C GLU A 197 7.31 -4.26 -15.85
N GLY A 198 6.38 -3.88 -14.95
CA GLY A 198 5.39 -2.84 -15.23
C GLY A 198 5.93 -1.42 -15.06
N ASN A 199 7.13 -1.21 -14.51
CA ASN A 199 7.64 0.08 -14.05
C ASN A 199 6.56 0.85 -13.28
N LEU A 200 6.02 0.21 -12.22
CA LEU A 200 4.89 0.72 -11.45
C LEU A 200 5.36 1.64 -10.33
N THR A 201 4.80 2.83 -10.26
CA THR A 201 4.97 3.67 -9.06
C THR A 201 4.23 3.01 -7.91
N THR A 202 4.95 2.69 -6.84
CA THR A 202 4.41 1.87 -5.74
C THR A 202 4.62 2.53 -4.40
N LEU A 203 3.57 2.54 -3.57
CA LEU A 203 3.62 2.91 -2.15
C LEU A 203 3.22 1.70 -1.32
N MET A 204 4.17 1.11 -0.62
CA MET A 204 3.99 -0.09 0.19
C MET A 204 4.09 0.24 1.68
N VAL A 205 3.08 -0.09 2.44
CA VAL A 205 3.14 -0.14 3.91
C VAL A 205 3.58 -1.54 4.33
N THR A 206 4.57 -1.64 5.19
CA THR A 206 5.04 -2.90 5.75
C THR A 206 5.53 -2.73 7.18
N HIS A 207 5.44 -3.80 7.98
CA HIS A 207 6.10 -3.91 9.28
C HIS A 207 7.47 -4.58 9.19
N SER A 208 7.78 -5.21 8.05
CA SER A 208 9.05 -5.91 7.85
C SER A 208 10.13 -4.93 7.41
N MET A 209 11.06 -4.63 8.31
CA MET A 209 12.24 -3.82 7.99
C MET A 209 13.09 -4.46 6.90
N GLN A 210 13.16 -5.82 6.89
CA GLN A 210 13.88 -6.55 5.85
C GLN A 210 13.28 -6.33 4.47
N GLN A 211 11.94 -6.34 4.36
CA GLN A 211 11.27 -6.02 3.09
C GLN A 211 11.56 -4.58 2.67
N ALA A 212 11.49 -3.62 3.59
CA ALA A 212 11.75 -2.22 3.26
C ALA A 212 13.19 -1.99 2.78
N VAL A 213 14.16 -2.65 3.42
CA VAL A 213 15.58 -2.56 3.00
C VAL A 213 15.80 -3.20 1.63
N ASN A 214 15.14 -4.32 1.32
CA ASN A 214 15.40 -5.07 0.09
C ASN A 214 14.63 -4.53 -1.12
N LEU A 215 13.36 -4.12 -0.96
CA LEU A 215 12.45 -3.87 -2.06
C LEU A 215 12.45 -2.43 -2.57
N GLY A 216 12.42 -1.46 -1.67
CA GLY A 216 12.14 -0.07 -2.06
C GLY A 216 13.38 0.70 -2.51
N ASP A 217 13.19 1.67 -3.38
CA ASP A 217 14.19 2.70 -3.72
C ASP A 217 14.29 3.76 -2.61
N ARG A 218 13.25 3.84 -1.78
CA ARG A 218 13.08 4.85 -0.76
C ARG A 218 12.37 4.26 0.45
N ILE A 219 12.80 4.65 1.65
CA ILE A 219 12.17 4.27 2.91
C ILE A 219 11.71 5.52 3.64
N ILE A 220 10.45 5.55 4.02
CA ILE A 220 9.84 6.58 4.85
C ILE A 220 9.49 5.97 6.21
N MET A 221 9.89 6.64 7.29
CA MET A 221 9.47 6.23 8.63
C MET A 221 8.45 7.23 9.17
N MET A 222 7.25 6.71 9.49
CA MET A 222 6.18 7.48 10.10
C MET A 222 6.10 7.23 11.60
N HIS A 223 5.84 8.31 12.34
CA HIS A 223 5.63 8.28 13.77
C HIS A 223 4.64 9.36 14.19
N GLN A 224 3.65 9.01 15.02
CA GLN A 224 2.61 9.94 15.51
C GLN A 224 1.98 10.82 14.41
N GLY A 225 1.64 10.21 13.27
CA GLY A 225 0.99 10.90 12.15
C GLY A 225 1.89 11.80 11.32
N GLN A 226 3.20 11.74 11.50
CA GLN A 226 4.20 12.55 10.78
C GLN A 226 5.25 11.68 10.11
N ILE A 227 5.86 12.20 9.03
CA ILE A 227 7.09 11.64 8.46
C ILE A 227 8.26 12.13 9.32
N LYS A 228 9.01 11.22 9.93
CA LYS A 228 10.19 11.54 10.75
C LYS A 228 11.49 11.35 10.01
N TYR A 229 11.57 10.32 9.15
CA TYR A 229 12.74 10.04 8.33
C TYR A 229 12.32 9.70 6.92
N ASP A 230 13.18 10.06 5.96
CA ASP A 230 12.97 9.88 4.53
C ASP A 230 14.30 9.58 3.84
N PHE A 231 14.60 8.29 3.68
CA PHE A 231 15.87 7.80 3.14
C PHE A 231 15.77 7.53 1.65
N ARG A 232 16.69 8.09 0.85
CA ARG A 232 16.72 8.00 -0.60
C ARG A 232 18.14 7.75 -1.13
N GLY A 233 18.23 7.25 -2.36
CA GLY A 233 19.48 7.12 -3.09
C GLY A 233 20.57 6.38 -2.30
N GLU A 234 21.75 6.95 -2.19
CA GLU A 234 22.90 6.33 -1.52
C GLU A 234 22.68 6.12 -0.01
N GLU A 235 21.93 7.00 0.64
CA GLU A 235 21.59 6.86 2.05
C GLU A 235 20.75 5.60 2.26
N LYS A 236 19.72 5.39 1.44
CA LYS A 236 18.88 4.19 1.50
C LYS A 236 19.68 2.92 1.21
N LYS A 237 20.59 2.94 0.23
CA LYS A 237 21.40 1.77 -0.14
C LYS A 237 22.31 1.28 0.99
N ARG A 238 22.79 2.18 1.85
CA ARG A 238 23.64 1.87 3.00
C ARG A 238 22.87 1.39 4.22
N LEU A 239 21.55 1.62 4.25
CA LEU A 239 20.70 1.33 5.39
C LEU A 239 20.55 -0.18 5.59
N LYS A 240 20.72 -0.62 6.81
CA LYS A 240 20.54 -2.02 7.24
C LYS A 240 19.44 -2.12 8.29
N VAL A 241 18.93 -3.32 8.51
CA VAL A 241 17.88 -3.57 9.52
C VAL A 241 18.27 -3.07 10.93
N PRO A 242 19.51 -3.26 11.44
CA PRO A 242 19.91 -2.72 12.74
C PRO A 242 19.81 -1.20 12.83
N ASP A 243 20.09 -0.47 11.74
CA ASP A 243 20.02 0.98 11.72
C ASP A 243 18.57 1.45 11.89
N LEU A 244 17.63 0.80 11.17
CA LEU A 244 16.20 1.06 11.30
C LEU A 244 15.69 0.75 12.71
N LEU A 245 16.15 -0.36 13.33
CA LEU A 245 15.79 -0.69 14.72
C LEU A 245 16.24 0.41 15.68
N SER A 246 17.47 0.88 15.56
CA SER A 246 18.00 1.96 16.40
C SER A 246 17.18 3.25 16.28
N LEU A 247 16.76 3.61 15.08
CA LEU A 247 15.90 4.78 14.83
C LEU A 247 14.50 4.60 15.46
N PHE A 248 13.92 3.40 15.37
CA PHE A 248 12.65 3.11 16.06
C PHE A 248 12.75 3.22 17.57
N ASP A 249 13.85 2.72 18.15
CA ASP A 249 14.08 2.81 19.59
C ASP A 249 14.28 4.27 20.03
N GLU A 250 14.96 5.08 19.23
CA GLU A 250 15.09 6.52 19.48
C GLU A 250 13.72 7.22 19.50
N LEU A 251 12.87 6.93 18.51
CA LEU A 251 11.52 7.50 18.44
C LEU A 251 10.68 7.09 19.65
N ARG A 252 10.75 5.82 20.08
CA ARG A 252 10.02 5.33 21.24
C ARG A 252 10.51 5.96 22.55
N ARG A 253 11.82 6.15 22.71
CA ARG A 253 12.39 6.82 23.91
C ARG A 253 11.90 8.26 24.02
N LYS A 254 11.84 8.98 22.90
CA LYS A 254 11.30 10.36 22.89
C LYS A 254 9.84 10.45 23.33
N ASP A 255 9.03 9.40 23.08
CA ASP A 255 7.65 9.33 23.52
C ASP A 255 7.50 9.02 25.03
N GLN A 256 8.47 8.32 25.62
CA GLN A 256 8.43 7.93 27.04
C GLN A 256 8.91 9.02 27.99
N ILE A 257 9.53 10.09 27.46
CA ILE A 257 9.86 11.27 28.25
C ILE A 257 8.59 12.11 28.33
N ASP A 258 7.88 12.01 29.46
CA ASP A 258 6.76 12.88 29.79
C ASP A 258 7.22 14.36 29.62
N PRO A 259 6.50 15.19 28.87
CA PRO A 259 6.85 16.60 28.69
C PRO A 259 7.08 17.34 30.03
N ALA A 260 6.33 16.97 31.07
CA ALA A 260 6.50 17.51 32.44
C ALA A 260 7.85 17.13 33.06
N VAL A 261 8.33 15.90 32.80
CA VAL A 261 9.66 15.43 33.27
C VAL A 261 10.80 16.07 32.46
N ALA A 262 10.59 16.29 31.16
CA ALA A 262 11.57 16.97 30.31
C ALA A 262 11.73 18.46 30.71
N GLU A 263 10.66 19.11 31.15
CA GLU A 263 10.68 20.48 31.64
C GLU A 263 11.34 20.61 33.01
N LEU A 264 11.08 19.65 33.92
CA LEU A 264 11.75 19.54 35.21
C LEU A 264 13.25 19.30 35.07
N LEU A 265 13.67 18.41 34.16
CA LEU A 265 15.10 18.15 33.89
C LEU A 265 15.81 19.38 33.31
N LYS A 266 15.12 20.20 32.48
CA LYS A 266 15.67 21.47 31.99
C LYS A 266 15.87 22.51 33.11
N LEU A 267 15.02 22.52 34.14
CA LEU A 267 15.12 23.42 35.27
C LEU A 267 16.20 23.01 36.29
N GLU A 268 16.56 21.73 36.36
CA GLU A 268 17.61 21.24 37.26
C GLU A 268 19.05 21.33 36.68
N TYR A 269 19.21 21.50 35.36
CA TYR A 269 20.52 21.52 34.70
C TYR A 269 20.85 22.85 33.96
N VAL A 270 20.07 23.92 34.23
CA VAL A 270 20.37 25.30 33.85
C VAL A 270 20.46 26.15 35.13
#